data_72aef13f98addeba2c95d2e5ab983654
#
_entry.id   72aef13f98addeba2c95d2e5ab983654
#
_cell.length_a   1.000
_cell.length_b   1.000
_cell.length_c   1.000
_cell.angle_alpha   90.00
_cell.angle_beta   90.00
_cell.angle_gamma   90.00
#
_symmetry.space_group_name_H-M   'P 1'
#
loop_
_entity.id
_entity.type
_entity.pdbx_description
1 polymer ?
#
loop_
_entity_poly.entity_id
_entity_poly.type
_entity_poly.pdbx_seq_one_letter_code
_entity_poly.pdbx_strand_id
1 'polypeptide(L)'
;ITPLWQKLFDTSPFSSDARCYAAITSLFLWKYAGAGALILRSGLDGIAPDVLNAASMDGAGPVKSYLQVCLPMLRREISLTLLLFLMFAFRIYKESYLLFGEYPSEKMYLIQHYMNNHFMKMNFQYVAVSAVSLVTLSLATYALAYAVMCKKEGQI
;
A
#
# COMPACT_ATOMS: atom_id res chain seq x y z
N ILE A 1 16.54 18.46 17.59
CA ILE A 1 16.30 19.28 16.37
C ILE A 1 14.78 19.31 16.21
N THR A 2 14.14 20.38 16.68
CA THR A 2 12.70 20.58 16.46
C THR A 2 12.46 20.79 14.97
N PRO A 3 11.61 20.00 14.31
CA PRO A 3 11.35 20.13 12.90
C PRO A 3 10.80 21.55 12.59
N LEU A 4 11.18 22.08 11.45
CA LEU A 4 10.89 23.46 11.02
C LEU A 4 9.40 23.82 11.07
N TRP A 5 8.52 22.84 10.93
CA TRP A 5 7.07 23.01 11.01
C TRP A 5 6.54 23.27 12.44
N GLN A 6 7.21 22.76 13.50
CA GLN A 6 6.84 23.08 14.88
C GLN A 6 7.06 24.58 15.20
N LYS A 7 8.01 25.22 14.49
CA LYS A 7 8.25 26.65 14.58
C LYS A 7 7.28 27.49 13.73
N LEU A 8 6.72 26.93 12.68
CA LEU A 8 5.79 27.62 11.77
C LEU A 8 4.33 27.52 12.19
N PHE A 9 3.97 26.48 12.93
CA PHE A 9 2.62 26.25 13.41
C PHE A 9 2.70 25.94 14.91
N ASP A 10 2.22 26.82 15.75
CA ASP A 10 2.18 26.68 17.23
C ASP A 10 1.41 25.43 17.71
N THR A 11 0.82 24.70 16.80
CA THR A 11 0.11 23.44 17.05
C THR A 11 0.81 22.32 16.28
N SER A 12 1.22 21.24 16.95
CA SER A 12 1.80 20.10 16.22
C SER A 12 0.78 19.63 15.17
N PRO A 13 1.16 19.55 13.87
CA PRO A 13 0.26 19.13 12.80
C PRO A 13 -0.29 17.70 13.03
N PHE A 14 0.32 16.97 13.94
CA PHE A 14 0.01 15.58 14.31
C PHE A 14 -0.72 15.43 15.65
N SER A 15 -1.40 16.47 16.13
CA SER A 15 -2.16 16.43 17.38
C SER A 15 -3.40 15.52 17.33
N SER A 16 -3.84 15.10 16.15
CA SER A 16 -4.98 14.21 15.94
C SER A 16 -4.55 12.94 15.22
N ASP A 17 -4.96 11.77 15.72
CA ASP A 17 -4.69 10.47 15.10
C ASP A 17 -5.11 10.44 13.63
N ALA A 18 -6.25 11.03 13.28
CA ALA A 18 -6.74 11.09 11.90
C ALA A 18 -5.76 11.82 10.96
N ARG A 19 -5.12 12.89 11.43
CA ARG A 19 -4.10 13.61 10.65
C ARG A 19 -2.83 12.79 10.47
N CYS A 20 -2.43 12.01 11.47
CA CYS A 20 -1.30 11.11 11.39
C CYS A 20 -1.55 10.01 10.33
N TYR A 21 -2.74 9.39 10.35
CA TYR A 21 -3.11 8.40 9.35
C TYR A 21 -3.17 9.01 7.93
N ALA A 22 -3.76 10.19 7.79
CA ALA A 22 -3.82 10.90 6.52
C ALA A 22 -2.41 11.23 5.98
N ALA A 23 -1.49 11.68 6.83
CA ALA A 23 -0.12 11.98 6.45
C ALA A 23 0.62 10.74 5.97
N ILE A 24 0.56 9.63 6.70
CA ILE A 24 1.23 8.39 6.32
C ILE A 24 0.64 7.78 5.04
N THR A 25 -0.69 7.84 4.91
CA THR A 25 -1.39 7.35 3.72
C THR A 25 -1.06 8.19 2.49
N SER A 26 -1.03 9.51 2.62
CA SER A 26 -0.67 10.40 1.51
C SER A 26 0.77 10.20 1.05
N LEU A 27 1.71 10.02 1.99
CA LEU A 27 3.10 9.69 1.66
C LEU A 27 3.22 8.33 0.98
N PHE A 28 2.50 7.32 1.47
CA PHE A 28 2.48 6.00 0.86
C PHE A 28 1.97 6.07 -0.58
N LEU A 29 0.83 6.72 -0.80
CA LEU A 29 0.26 6.90 -2.12
C LEU A 29 1.20 7.67 -3.04
N TRP A 30 1.74 8.79 -2.57
CA TRP A 30 2.72 9.58 -3.33
C TRP A 30 3.93 8.76 -3.76
N LYS A 31 4.47 7.97 -2.85
CA LYS A 31 5.69 7.17 -3.11
C LYS A 31 5.45 6.03 -4.10
N TYR A 32 4.30 5.35 -4.00
CA TYR A 32 4.06 4.11 -4.74
C TYR A 32 3.07 4.26 -5.90
N ALA A 33 2.37 5.39 -6.02
CA ALA A 33 1.41 5.65 -7.10
C ALA A 33 2.04 5.47 -8.49
N GLY A 34 3.29 5.94 -8.68
CA GLY A 34 3.99 5.80 -9.94
C GLY A 34 4.22 4.35 -10.34
N ALA A 35 4.63 3.50 -9.40
CA ALA A 35 4.83 2.07 -9.66
C ALA A 35 3.50 1.38 -10.02
N GLY A 36 2.43 1.67 -9.28
CA GLY A 36 1.10 1.15 -9.60
C GLY A 36 0.59 1.62 -10.96
N ALA A 37 0.78 2.90 -11.27
CA ALA A 37 0.38 3.47 -12.56
C ALA A 37 1.10 2.80 -13.75
N LEU A 38 2.40 2.50 -13.61
CA LEU A 38 3.17 1.82 -14.65
C LEU A 38 2.66 0.40 -14.91
N ILE A 39 2.34 -0.36 -13.86
CA ILE A 39 1.81 -1.73 -14.00
C ILE A 39 0.45 -1.69 -14.70
N LEU A 40 -0.45 -0.82 -14.24
CA LEU A 40 -1.78 -0.68 -14.84
C LEU A 40 -1.72 -0.16 -16.29
N ARG A 41 -0.78 0.74 -16.57
CA ARG A 41 -0.53 1.22 -17.93
C ARG A 41 -0.07 0.10 -18.85
N SER A 42 0.87 -0.72 -18.41
CA SER A 42 1.33 -1.90 -19.17
C SER A 42 0.18 -2.86 -19.49
N GLY A 43 -0.73 -3.06 -18.56
CA GLY A 43 -1.94 -3.86 -18.81
C GLY A 43 -2.88 -3.22 -19.82
N LEU A 44 -3.08 -1.91 -19.76
CA LEU A 44 -3.91 -1.18 -20.74
C LEU A 44 -3.32 -1.25 -22.15
N ASP A 45 -2.02 -1.07 -22.27
CA ASP A 45 -1.31 -1.13 -23.56
C ASP A 45 -1.38 -2.54 -24.18
N GLY A 46 -1.63 -3.58 -23.38
CA GLY A 46 -1.85 -4.96 -23.82
C GLY A 46 -3.27 -5.26 -24.36
N ILE A 47 -4.22 -4.35 -24.20
CA ILE A 47 -5.57 -4.52 -24.73
C ILE A 47 -5.58 -4.18 -26.21
N ALA A 48 -5.99 -5.15 -27.04
CA ALA A 48 -6.07 -4.94 -28.49
C ALA A 48 -7.07 -3.81 -28.82
N PRO A 49 -6.70 -2.86 -29.72
CA PRO A 49 -7.57 -1.74 -30.06
C PRO A 49 -8.91 -2.18 -30.68
N ASP A 50 -8.92 -3.37 -31.31
CA ASP A 50 -10.15 -3.92 -31.92
C ASP A 50 -11.25 -4.19 -30.89
N VAL A 51 -10.87 -4.55 -29.66
CA VAL A 51 -11.84 -4.75 -28.56
C VAL A 51 -12.55 -3.45 -28.21
N LEU A 52 -11.80 -2.34 -28.16
CA LEU A 52 -12.35 -1.02 -27.88
C LEU A 52 -13.21 -0.49 -29.05
N ASN A 53 -12.77 -0.77 -30.29
CA ASN A 53 -13.52 -0.43 -31.48
C ASN A 53 -14.86 -1.18 -31.54
N ALA A 54 -14.87 -2.47 -31.24
CA ALA A 54 -16.08 -3.28 -31.16
C ALA A 54 -17.06 -2.72 -30.11
N ALA A 55 -16.57 -2.40 -28.90
CA ALA A 55 -17.39 -1.81 -27.84
C ALA A 55 -18.00 -0.45 -28.27
N SER A 56 -17.27 0.35 -29.05
CA SER A 56 -17.75 1.62 -29.56
C SER A 56 -18.85 1.45 -30.64
N MET A 57 -18.72 0.39 -31.46
CA MET A 57 -19.75 0.03 -32.46
C MET A 57 -21.05 -0.45 -31.80
N ASP A 58 -20.94 -1.11 -30.64
CA ASP A 58 -22.08 -1.50 -29.80
C ASP A 58 -22.73 -0.31 -29.04
N GLY A 59 -22.28 0.91 -29.31
CA GLY A 59 -22.82 2.14 -28.72
C GLY A 59 -22.34 2.40 -27.29
N ALA A 60 -21.29 1.75 -26.86
CA ALA A 60 -20.69 2.03 -25.54
C ALA A 60 -19.91 3.36 -25.60
N GLY A 61 -20.35 4.33 -24.79
CA GLY A 61 -19.57 5.56 -24.58
C GLY A 61 -18.23 5.29 -23.90
N PRO A 62 -17.28 6.25 -23.91
CA PRO A 62 -15.90 6.03 -23.41
C PRO A 62 -15.84 5.56 -21.94
N VAL A 63 -16.68 6.10 -21.08
CA VAL A 63 -16.74 5.69 -19.66
C VAL A 63 -17.27 4.26 -19.52
N LYS A 64 -18.28 3.89 -20.31
CA LYS A 64 -18.88 2.57 -20.30
C LYS A 64 -17.91 1.51 -20.84
N SER A 65 -17.20 1.80 -21.92
CA SER A 65 -16.13 0.94 -22.45
C SER A 65 -15.03 0.73 -21.42
N TYR A 66 -14.60 1.79 -20.72
CA TYR A 66 -13.57 1.67 -19.70
C TYR A 66 -14.02 0.78 -18.52
N LEU A 67 -15.22 0.99 -17.98
CA LEU A 67 -15.70 0.26 -16.81
C LEU A 67 -16.13 -1.18 -17.10
N GLN A 68 -16.71 -1.43 -18.28
CA GLN A 68 -17.29 -2.73 -18.62
C GLN A 68 -16.36 -3.62 -19.43
N VAL A 69 -15.37 -3.05 -20.12
CA VAL A 69 -14.43 -3.79 -20.97
C VAL A 69 -13.02 -3.73 -20.41
N CYS A 70 -12.43 -2.53 -20.28
CA CYS A 70 -11.03 -2.40 -19.84
C CYS A 70 -10.83 -2.87 -18.40
N LEU A 71 -11.67 -2.44 -17.46
CA LEU A 71 -11.50 -2.75 -16.04
C LEU A 71 -11.57 -4.26 -15.73
N PRO A 72 -12.50 -5.05 -16.31
CA PRO A 72 -12.47 -6.50 -16.13
C PRO A 72 -11.25 -7.17 -16.78
N MET A 73 -10.76 -6.67 -17.92
CA MET A 73 -9.56 -7.21 -18.58
C MET A 73 -8.29 -6.94 -17.76
N LEU A 74 -8.26 -5.83 -17.01
CA LEU A 74 -7.14 -5.45 -16.14
C LEU A 74 -7.14 -6.14 -14.76
N ARG A 75 -8.00 -7.11 -14.52
CA ARG A 75 -8.10 -7.75 -13.19
C ARG A 75 -6.78 -8.32 -12.71
N ARG A 76 -6.01 -8.94 -13.60
CA ARG A 76 -4.71 -9.52 -13.29
C ARG A 76 -3.71 -8.44 -12.83
N GLU A 77 -3.59 -7.34 -13.56
CA GLU A 77 -2.70 -6.22 -13.28
C GLU A 77 -3.12 -5.49 -11.99
N ILE A 78 -4.40 -5.32 -11.78
CA ILE A 78 -4.96 -4.78 -10.53
C ILE A 78 -4.60 -5.69 -9.35
N SER A 79 -4.76 -6.99 -9.52
CA SER A 79 -4.42 -7.98 -8.51
C SER A 79 -2.94 -7.95 -8.15
N LEU A 80 -2.06 -7.92 -9.14
CA LEU A 80 -0.61 -7.81 -8.96
C LEU A 80 -0.24 -6.49 -8.26
N THR A 81 -0.86 -5.39 -8.64
CA THR A 81 -0.64 -4.07 -8.04
C THR A 81 -1.04 -4.06 -6.56
N LEU A 82 -2.19 -4.66 -6.24
CA LEU A 82 -2.66 -4.78 -4.84
C LEU A 82 -1.72 -5.64 -4.00
N LEU A 83 -1.22 -6.76 -4.54
CA LEU A 83 -0.22 -7.59 -3.86
C LEU A 83 1.08 -6.83 -3.58
N LEU A 84 1.57 -6.08 -4.56
CA LEU A 84 2.76 -5.24 -4.39
C LEU A 84 2.53 -4.14 -3.35
N PHE A 85 1.39 -3.49 -3.35
CA PHE A 85 1.06 -2.47 -2.36
C PHE A 85 0.95 -3.05 -0.95
N LEU A 86 0.40 -4.25 -0.82
CA LEU A 86 0.40 -4.98 0.45
C LEU A 86 1.83 -5.23 0.94
N MET A 87 2.75 -5.64 0.05
CA MET A 87 4.16 -5.81 0.37
C MET A 87 4.81 -4.50 0.82
N PHE A 88 4.54 -3.39 0.13
CA PHE A 88 5.08 -2.10 0.48
C PHE A 88 4.50 -1.55 1.80
N ALA A 89 3.25 -1.88 2.11
CA ALA A 89 2.63 -1.49 3.38
C ALA A 89 3.38 -2.06 4.60
N PHE A 90 3.89 -3.29 4.51
CA PHE A 90 4.74 -3.85 5.57
C PHE A 90 6.11 -3.16 5.70
N ARG A 91 6.53 -2.35 4.74
CA ARG A 91 7.82 -1.64 4.74
C ARG A 91 7.71 -0.16 5.08
N ILE A 92 6.54 0.31 5.50
CA ILE A 92 6.25 1.74 5.78
C ILE A 92 6.94 2.28 7.05
N TYR A 93 7.64 1.44 7.78
CA TYR A 93 8.32 1.80 9.04
C TYR A 93 9.24 3.01 8.91
N LYS A 94 10.03 3.11 7.83
CA LYS A 94 10.98 4.23 7.66
C LYS A 94 10.26 5.58 7.60
N GLU A 95 9.16 5.65 6.90
CA GLU A 95 8.35 6.84 6.75
C GLU A 95 7.69 7.21 8.08
N SER A 96 7.16 6.19 8.78
CA SER A 96 6.59 6.37 10.11
C SER A 96 7.63 6.87 11.13
N TYR A 97 8.83 6.30 11.11
CA TYR A 97 9.92 6.72 11.99
C TYR A 97 10.39 8.15 11.71
N LEU A 98 10.48 8.54 10.44
CA LEU A 98 10.86 9.91 10.05
C LEU A 98 9.83 10.96 10.45
N LEU A 99 8.53 10.60 10.40
CA LEU A 99 7.44 11.52 10.73
C LEU A 99 7.19 11.64 12.23
N PHE A 100 7.19 10.52 12.94
CA PHE A 100 6.70 10.44 14.31
C PHE A 100 7.81 10.13 15.33
N GLY A 101 9.02 9.80 14.86
CA GLY A 101 10.16 9.48 15.71
C GLY A 101 10.12 8.05 16.26
N GLU A 102 10.95 7.84 17.30
CA GLU A 102 11.19 6.54 17.92
C GLU A 102 9.98 6.02 18.74
N TYR A 103 9.23 6.94 19.33
CA TYR A 103 8.07 6.67 20.19
C TYR A 103 6.85 7.43 19.70
N PRO A 104 6.20 6.98 18.61
CA PRO A 104 4.95 7.57 18.16
C PRO A 104 3.80 7.28 19.16
N SER A 105 2.63 7.87 18.94
CA SER A 105 1.42 7.54 19.70
C SER A 105 1.11 6.03 19.63
N GLU A 106 0.45 5.48 20.64
CA GLU A 106 0.13 4.04 20.72
C GLU A 106 -0.48 3.48 19.43
N LYS A 107 -1.34 4.27 18.76
CA LYS A 107 -2.01 3.86 17.52
C LYS A 107 -1.10 3.83 16.29
N MET A 108 0.04 4.53 16.35
CA MET A 108 1.05 4.58 15.28
C MET A 108 2.27 3.70 15.57
N TYR A 109 2.26 3.01 16.71
CA TYR A 109 3.37 2.17 17.13
C TYR A 109 3.36 0.84 16.38
N LEU A 110 4.20 0.74 15.35
CA LEU A 110 4.34 -0.45 14.53
C LEU A 110 5.23 -1.50 15.23
N ILE A 111 5.07 -2.75 14.87
CA ILE A 111 5.94 -3.83 15.37
C ILE A 111 7.42 -3.56 15.07
N GLN A 112 7.73 -2.86 13.98
CA GLN A 112 9.10 -2.46 13.64
C GLN A 112 9.67 -1.38 14.58
N HIS A 113 8.83 -0.49 15.16
CA HIS A 113 9.28 0.42 16.22
C HIS A 113 9.68 -0.40 17.45
N TYR A 114 8.87 -1.38 17.83
CA TYR A 114 9.17 -2.30 18.93
C TYR A 114 10.50 -3.02 18.70
N MET A 115 10.70 -3.57 17.49
CA MET A 115 11.96 -4.24 17.13
C MET A 115 13.16 -3.30 17.23
N ASN A 116 13.06 -2.09 16.67
CA ASN A 116 14.14 -1.10 16.73
C ASN A 116 14.48 -0.71 18.16
N ASN A 117 13.48 -0.46 19.00
CA ASN A 117 13.69 -0.04 20.38
C ASN A 117 14.31 -1.15 21.24
N HIS A 118 13.94 -2.41 21.01
CA HIS A 118 14.58 -3.54 21.69
C HIS A 118 15.98 -3.84 21.14
N PHE A 119 16.22 -3.62 19.86
CA PHE A 119 17.55 -3.74 19.26
C PHE A 119 18.54 -2.74 19.88
N MET A 120 18.13 -1.49 20.02
CA MET A 120 18.95 -0.44 20.66
C MET A 120 19.26 -0.75 22.13
N LYS A 121 18.39 -1.52 22.82
CA LYS A 121 18.57 -1.99 24.18
C LYS A 121 19.31 -3.32 24.30
N MET A 122 19.85 -3.84 23.18
CA MET A 122 20.54 -5.14 23.10
C MET A 122 19.67 -6.35 23.51
N ASN A 123 18.35 -6.21 23.48
CA ASN A 123 17.40 -7.27 23.86
C ASN A 123 17.06 -8.14 22.64
N PHE A 124 18.02 -8.89 22.13
CA PHE A 124 17.87 -9.64 20.86
C PHE A 124 16.79 -10.72 20.88
N GLN A 125 16.43 -11.26 22.05
CA GLN A 125 15.35 -12.25 22.17
C GLN A 125 14.00 -11.66 21.70
N TYR A 126 13.68 -10.45 22.15
CA TYR A 126 12.43 -9.75 21.75
C TYR A 126 12.45 -9.36 20.27
N VAL A 127 13.62 -8.99 19.75
CA VAL A 127 13.79 -8.69 18.32
C VAL A 127 13.54 -9.94 17.48
N ALA A 128 14.10 -11.09 17.87
CA ALA A 128 13.92 -12.35 17.13
C ALA A 128 12.46 -12.79 17.11
N VAL A 129 11.77 -12.77 18.26
CA VAL A 129 10.37 -13.15 18.37
C VAL A 129 9.48 -12.23 17.51
N SER A 130 9.68 -10.91 17.59
CA SER A 130 8.90 -9.97 16.81
C SER A 130 9.20 -10.04 15.31
N ALA A 131 10.44 -10.35 14.91
CA ALA A 131 10.77 -10.59 13.51
C ALA A 131 10.06 -11.82 12.94
N VAL A 132 10.07 -12.96 13.68
CA VAL A 132 9.36 -14.17 13.27
C VAL A 132 7.84 -13.91 13.18
N SER A 133 7.27 -13.20 14.18
CA SER A 133 5.84 -12.87 14.17
C SER A 133 5.46 -11.97 12.98
N LEU A 134 6.30 -11.00 12.63
CA LEU A 134 6.06 -10.13 11.47
C LEU A 134 6.13 -10.91 10.16
N VAL A 135 7.13 -11.81 10.00
CA VAL A 135 7.26 -12.66 8.81
C VAL A 135 6.07 -13.60 8.66
N THR A 136 5.68 -14.28 9.74
CA THR A 136 4.51 -15.19 9.71
C THR A 136 3.22 -14.45 9.39
N LEU A 137 3.00 -13.27 9.97
CA LEU A 137 1.84 -12.43 9.68
C LEU A 137 1.83 -11.97 8.22
N SER A 138 2.97 -11.51 7.70
CA SER A 138 3.07 -11.09 6.31
C SER A 138 2.82 -12.25 5.34
N LEU A 139 3.39 -13.41 5.57
CA LEU A 139 3.15 -14.61 4.75
C LEU A 139 1.69 -15.04 4.79
N ALA A 140 1.05 -15.02 5.96
CA ALA A 140 -0.36 -15.35 6.11
C ALA A 140 -1.26 -14.38 5.34
N THR A 141 -1.00 -13.07 5.42
CA THR A 141 -1.76 -12.07 4.67
C THR A 141 -1.55 -12.19 3.16
N TYR A 142 -0.33 -12.52 2.72
CA TYR A 142 -0.05 -12.80 1.31
C TYR A 142 -0.77 -14.04 0.80
N ALA A 143 -0.68 -15.14 1.54
CA ALA A 143 -1.34 -16.39 1.17
C ALA A 143 -2.86 -16.20 1.07
N LEU A 144 -3.45 -15.47 2.03
CA LEU A 144 -4.86 -15.14 2.02
C LEU A 144 -5.25 -14.28 0.81
N ALA A 145 -4.51 -13.21 0.56
CA ALA A 145 -4.76 -12.31 -0.57
C ALA A 145 -4.65 -13.07 -1.90
N TYR A 146 -3.60 -13.89 -2.06
CA TYR A 146 -3.40 -14.71 -3.25
C TYR A 146 -4.54 -15.74 -3.44
N ALA A 147 -4.95 -16.44 -2.39
CA ALA A 147 -6.03 -17.41 -2.45
C ALA A 147 -7.37 -16.78 -2.85
N VAL A 148 -7.68 -15.57 -2.32
CA VAL A 148 -8.90 -14.83 -2.69
C VAL A 148 -8.86 -14.41 -4.16
N MET A 149 -7.69 -14.02 -4.66
CA MET A 149 -7.52 -13.59 -6.05
C MET A 149 -7.64 -14.77 -7.03
N CYS A 150 -6.94 -15.88 -6.77
CA CYS A 150 -7.02 -17.09 -7.60
C CYS A 150 -8.43 -17.69 -7.64
N LYS A 151 -9.15 -17.67 -6.52
CA LYS A 151 -10.54 -18.15 -6.50
C LYS A 151 -11.46 -17.33 -7.42
N LYS A 152 -11.15 -16.05 -7.58
CA LYS A 152 -11.91 -15.13 -8.43
C LYS A 152 -11.56 -15.26 -9.92
N GLU A 153 -10.35 -15.71 -10.25
CA GLU A 153 -9.92 -16.00 -11.63
C GLU A 153 -10.45 -17.35 -12.13
N GLY A 154 -10.63 -18.34 -11.25
CA GLY A 154 -11.14 -19.67 -11.61
C GLY A 154 -12.66 -19.76 -11.82
N GLN A 155 -13.39 -18.68 -11.68
CA GLN A 155 -14.85 -18.62 -11.89
C GLN A 155 -15.25 -17.97 -13.25
N ILE A 156 -14.28 -17.80 -14.16
CA ILE A 156 -14.47 -17.34 -15.54
C ILE A 156 -14.03 -18.44 -16.49
#